data_b039141d0b65b28c0fe34ff641d92fcf
#
_entry.id   b039141d0b65b28c0fe34ff641d92fcf
#
_cell.length_a   1.000
_cell.length_b   1.000
_cell.length_c   1.000
_cell.angle_alpha   90.00
_cell.angle_beta   90.00
_cell.angle_gamma   90.00
#
_symmetry.space_group_name_H-M   'P 1'
#
loop_
_entity.id
_entity.type
_entity.pdbx_description
1 polymer ?
#
loop_
_entity_poly.entity_id
_entity_poly.type
_entity_poly.pdbx_seq_one_letter_code
_entity_poly.pdbx_strand_id
1 'polypeptide(L)'
;QNAETARLVEADIRANGAVPATMAVIDGRLHVGLDDDRLNDLAQATDVAKLSRADMAACLSTGGTGATTVAATMIAAHLAGIAVFATGGIGGVHRGAEQSFDISADLHELAQTPVTVVAAGAKAILDIPKTLEVLETLGVPVIAFGQDSLPAFWSATSALPAPLHMDDVAQIARAHRMRGALGLPGGQLIANPVPKADEIPQSEMDPIIAQALSEAEAKGIQGKAVTPFLLGRIFELTEGRSLTANIALVRNNARLAAQIACALAEQTA
;
A
#
# COMPACT_ATOMS: atom_id res chain seq x y z
N GLN A 1 -13.42 -5.17 13.56
CA GLN A 1 -12.98 -3.90 12.92
C GLN A 1 -12.27 -4.15 11.58
N ASN A 2 -11.33 -5.12 11.46
CA ASN A 2 -10.60 -5.37 10.21
C ASN A 2 -11.52 -5.85 9.08
N ALA A 3 -12.41 -6.82 9.34
CA ALA A 3 -13.38 -7.32 8.35
C ALA A 3 -14.39 -6.23 7.95
N GLU A 4 -14.82 -5.40 8.90
CA GLU A 4 -15.73 -4.28 8.62
C GLU A 4 -15.07 -3.25 7.69
N THR A 5 -13.82 -2.88 7.97
CA THR A 5 -13.04 -1.96 7.10
C THR A 5 -12.88 -2.54 5.70
N ALA A 6 -12.58 -3.84 5.57
CA ALA A 6 -12.46 -4.50 4.28
C ALA A 6 -13.78 -4.43 3.48
N ARG A 7 -14.94 -4.67 4.13
CA ARG A 7 -16.25 -4.53 3.48
C ARG A 7 -16.55 -3.11 3.02
N LEU A 8 -16.17 -2.09 3.83
CA LEU A 8 -16.33 -0.69 3.43
C LEU A 8 -15.48 -0.37 2.20
N VAL A 9 -14.24 -0.85 2.15
CA VAL A 9 -13.34 -0.70 1.00
C VAL A 9 -13.92 -1.38 -0.24
N GLU A 10 -14.41 -2.61 -0.12
CA GLU A 10 -15.06 -3.31 -1.23
C GLU A 10 -16.33 -2.62 -1.71
N ALA A 11 -17.14 -2.07 -0.79
CA ALA A 11 -18.32 -1.30 -1.14
C ALA A 11 -17.96 -0.02 -1.91
N ASP A 12 -16.89 0.68 -1.50
CA ASP A 12 -16.38 1.85 -2.23
C ASP A 12 -15.93 1.48 -3.65
N ILE A 13 -15.25 0.34 -3.83
CA ILE A 13 -14.83 -0.16 -5.15
C ILE A 13 -16.05 -0.44 -6.05
N ARG A 14 -17.05 -1.17 -5.53
CA ARG A 14 -18.28 -1.49 -6.29
C ARG A 14 -19.06 -0.22 -6.65
N ALA A 15 -19.17 0.73 -5.72
CA ALA A 15 -19.85 2.01 -5.97
C ALA A 15 -19.16 2.86 -7.07
N ASN A 16 -17.87 2.61 -7.34
CA ASN A 16 -17.11 3.26 -8.40
C ASN A 16 -16.95 2.38 -9.66
N GLY A 17 -17.78 1.35 -9.83
CA GLY A 17 -17.94 0.59 -11.06
C GLY A 17 -16.95 -0.57 -11.27
N ALA A 18 -16.08 -0.87 -10.31
CA ALA A 18 -15.13 -1.97 -10.39
C ALA A 18 -15.54 -3.16 -9.50
N VAL A 19 -14.91 -4.32 -9.74
CA VAL A 19 -15.11 -5.54 -8.95
C VAL A 19 -13.94 -5.69 -7.97
N PRO A 20 -14.19 -5.66 -6.64
CA PRO A 20 -13.14 -5.88 -5.66
C PRO A 20 -12.70 -7.35 -5.62
N ALA A 21 -11.42 -7.58 -5.31
CA ALA A 21 -10.86 -8.90 -5.14
C ALA A 21 -9.89 -8.90 -3.94
N THR A 22 -10.42 -9.01 -2.73
CA THR A 22 -9.60 -9.16 -1.52
C THR A 22 -8.83 -10.48 -1.58
N MET A 23 -7.53 -10.47 -1.28
CA MET A 23 -6.63 -11.60 -1.50
C MET A 23 -5.99 -12.08 -0.20
N ALA A 24 -5.80 -13.39 -0.10
CA ALA A 24 -5.03 -14.05 0.96
C ALA A 24 -4.54 -15.42 0.52
N VAL A 25 -3.59 -15.98 1.26
CA VAL A 25 -3.29 -17.41 1.21
C VAL A 25 -4.03 -18.08 2.36
N ILE A 26 -4.82 -19.11 2.06
CA ILE A 26 -5.57 -19.91 3.03
C ILE A 26 -5.30 -21.39 2.73
N ASP A 27 -4.86 -22.14 3.72
CA ASP A 27 -4.58 -23.57 3.61
C ASP A 27 -3.71 -23.92 2.39
N GLY A 28 -2.62 -23.15 2.18
CA GLY A 28 -1.69 -23.34 1.07
C GLY A 28 -2.24 -23.02 -0.31
N ARG A 29 -3.33 -22.25 -0.39
CA ARG A 29 -3.93 -21.83 -1.67
C ARG A 29 -4.04 -20.31 -1.73
N LEU A 30 -3.69 -19.74 -2.88
CA LEU A 30 -3.91 -18.34 -3.16
C LEU A 30 -5.38 -18.13 -3.53
N HIS A 31 -6.07 -17.32 -2.74
CA HIS A 31 -7.45 -16.91 -2.98
C HIS A 31 -7.48 -15.47 -3.53
N VAL A 32 -8.27 -15.27 -4.58
CA VAL A 32 -8.52 -13.98 -5.22
C VAL A 32 -10.03 -13.73 -5.21
N GLY A 33 -10.45 -12.73 -4.44
CA GLY A 33 -11.86 -12.50 -4.13
C GLY A 33 -12.33 -13.40 -2.99
N LEU A 34 -12.11 -12.96 -1.74
CA LEU A 34 -12.64 -13.65 -0.56
C LEU A 34 -14.14 -13.39 -0.43
N ASP A 35 -14.90 -14.45 -0.13
CA ASP A 35 -16.27 -14.31 0.35
C ASP A 35 -16.31 -13.82 1.80
N ASP A 36 -17.49 -13.45 2.29
CA ASP A 36 -17.68 -12.91 3.63
C ASP A 36 -17.25 -13.88 4.74
N ASP A 37 -17.47 -15.19 4.56
CA ASP A 37 -17.11 -16.20 5.55
C ASP A 37 -15.60 -16.30 5.68
N ARG A 38 -14.89 -16.45 4.57
CA ARG A 38 -13.42 -16.49 4.55
C ARG A 38 -12.77 -15.19 5.04
N LEU A 39 -13.38 -14.04 4.72
CA LEU A 39 -12.92 -12.76 5.22
C LEU A 39 -13.02 -12.65 6.74
N ASN A 40 -14.14 -13.14 7.32
CA ASN A 40 -14.35 -13.19 8.76
C ASN A 40 -13.37 -14.17 9.43
N ASP A 41 -13.21 -15.37 8.88
CA ASP A 41 -12.33 -16.39 9.40
C ASP A 41 -10.87 -15.88 9.44
N LEU A 42 -10.41 -15.27 8.34
CA LEU A 42 -9.07 -14.67 8.26
C LEU A 42 -8.89 -13.53 9.27
N ALA A 43 -9.92 -12.68 9.46
CA ALA A 43 -9.85 -11.55 10.38
C ALA A 43 -9.80 -11.98 11.86
N GLN A 44 -10.24 -13.19 12.19
CA GLN A 44 -10.24 -13.78 13.54
C GLN A 44 -9.08 -14.76 13.77
N ALA A 45 -8.43 -15.22 12.71
CA ALA A 45 -7.34 -16.17 12.78
C ALA A 45 -6.13 -15.58 13.53
N THR A 46 -5.52 -16.37 14.41
CA THR A 46 -4.38 -15.96 15.26
C THR A 46 -3.02 -16.36 14.65
N ASP A 47 -3.00 -17.41 13.85
CA ASP A 47 -1.78 -17.93 13.19
C ASP A 47 -1.78 -17.57 11.70
N VAL A 48 -1.68 -16.27 11.42
CA VAL A 48 -1.65 -15.72 10.08
C VAL A 48 -0.26 -15.16 9.78
N ALA A 49 0.46 -15.80 8.88
CA ALA A 49 1.79 -15.36 8.48
C ALA A 49 1.72 -14.02 7.70
N LYS A 50 2.70 -13.15 7.90
CA LYS A 50 2.90 -11.97 7.06
C LYS A 50 3.72 -12.37 5.84
N LEU A 51 3.07 -12.46 4.68
CA LEU A 51 3.68 -12.95 3.44
C LEU A 51 4.19 -11.80 2.58
N SER A 52 5.46 -11.86 2.24
CA SER A 52 6.08 -11.09 1.18
C SER A 52 6.52 -12.03 0.05
N ARG A 53 7.16 -11.52 -1.00
CA ARG A 53 7.66 -12.33 -2.13
C ARG A 53 8.42 -13.58 -1.67
N ALA A 54 9.33 -13.43 -0.71
CA ALA A 54 10.17 -14.53 -0.23
C ALA A 54 9.39 -15.62 0.52
N ASP A 55 8.27 -15.26 1.14
CA ASP A 55 7.50 -16.15 2.01
C ASP A 55 6.44 -16.96 1.26
N MET A 56 5.98 -16.48 0.08
CA MET A 56 4.79 -17.02 -0.61
C MET A 56 4.94 -18.52 -0.94
N ALA A 57 6.02 -18.89 -1.62
CA ALA A 57 6.21 -20.27 -2.06
C ALA A 57 6.30 -21.27 -0.88
N ALA A 58 6.97 -20.87 0.19
CA ALA A 58 7.05 -21.68 1.41
C ALA A 58 5.68 -21.85 2.08
N CYS A 59 4.92 -20.76 2.22
CA CYS A 59 3.57 -20.81 2.80
C CYS A 59 2.63 -21.70 1.98
N LEU A 60 2.62 -21.54 0.66
CA LEU A 60 1.82 -22.38 -0.24
C LEU A 60 2.21 -23.86 -0.15
N SER A 61 3.51 -24.18 -0.10
CA SER A 61 4.00 -25.55 -0.09
C SER A 61 3.75 -26.30 1.22
N THR A 62 3.63 -25.57 2.34
CA THR A 62 3.39 -26.14 3.67
C THR A 62 1.93 -26.16 4.09
N GLY A 63 1.01 -25.72 3.22
CA GLY A 63 -0.41 -25.63 3.57
C GLY A 63 -0.73 -24.48 4.53
N GLY A 64 0.13 -23.45 4.61
CA GLY A 64 -0.02 -22.34 5.56
C GLY A 64 -1.10 -21.33 5.17
N THR A 65 -1.46 -20.48 6.14
CA THR A 65 -2.35 -19.32 5.95
C THR A 65 -1.57 -18.03 6.18
N GLY A 66 -1.82 -17.01 5.33
CA GLY A 66 -1.11 -15.76 5.45
C GLY A 66 -1.79 -14.56 4.78
N ALA A 67 -1.58 -13.40 5.37
CA ALA A 67 -1.96 -12.11 4.84
C ALA A 67 -0.84 -11.54 3.97
N THR A 68 -1.20 -11.01 2.82
CA THR A 68 -0.26 -10.52 1.80
C THR A 68 0.19 -9.09 2.08
N THR A 69 1.51 -8.85 1.97
CA THR A 69 2.08 -7.49 1.86
C THR A 69 1.75 -6.88 0.50
N VAL A 70 2.14 -5.64 0.26
CA VAL A 70 2.00 -5.00 -1.07
C VAL A 70 2.69 -5.85 -2.13
N ALA A 71 3.93 -6.29 -1.92
CA ALA A 71 4.65 -7.16 -2.85
C ALA A 71 3.89 -8.45 -3.16
N ALA A 72 3.45 -9.17 -2.13
CA ALA A 72 2.71 -10.42 -2.33
C ALA A 72 1.36 -10.21 -3.01
N THR A 73 0.67 -9.10 -2.70
CA THR A 73 -0.60 -8.75 -3.35
C THR A 73 -0.40 -8.40 -4.83
N MET A 74 0.65 -7.67 -5.18
CA MET A 74 0.99 -7.37 -6.58
C MET A 74 1.22 -8.66 -7.39
N ILE A 75 1.97 -9.62 -6.83
CA ILE A 75 2.18 -10.93 -7.46
C ILE A 75 0.85 -11.64 -7.69
N ALA A 76 0.01 -11.72 -6.66
CA ALA A 76 -1.30 -12.36 -6.73
C ALA A 76 -2.23 -11.68 -7.75
N ALA A 77 -2.26 -10.35 -7.75
CA ALA A 77 -3.04 -9.55 -8.70
C ALA A 77 -2.59 -9.82 -10.14
N HIS A 78 -1.29 -9.80 -10.40
CA HIS A 78 -0.74 -10.08 -11.73
C HIS A 78 -1.08 -11.49 -12.23
N LEU A 79 -0.95 -12.50 -11.37
CA LEU A 79 -1.34 -13.88 -11.70
C LEU A 79 -2.83 -14.02 -12.01
N ALA A 80 -3.67 -13.20 -11.42
CA ALA A 80 -5.10 -13.15 -11.66
C ALA A 80 -5.52 -12.22 -12.83
N GLY A 81 -4.58 -11.58 -13.51
CA GLY A 81 -4.87 -10.62 -14.58
C GLY A 81 -5.42 -9.28 -14.07
N ILE A 82 -5.21 -8.95 -12.80
CA ILE A 82 -5.66 -7.69 -12.18
C ILE A 82 -4.56 -6.65 -12.30
N ALA A 83 -4.88 -5.52 -12.95
CA ALA A 83 -3.91 -4.47 -13.27
C ALA A 83 -3.82 -3.34 -12.23
N VAL A 84 -4.78 -3.24 -11.30
CA VAL A 84 -4.84 -2.15 -10.32
C VAL A 84 -5.05 -2.70 -8.91
N PHE A 85 -4.27 -2.19 -7.96
CA PHE A 85 -4.30 -2.59 -6.56
C PHE A 85 -4.38 -1.34 -5.66
N ALA A 86 -5.31 -1.35 -4.70
CA ALA A 86 -5.44 -0.30 -3.69
C ALA A 86 -4.93 -0.77 -2.32
N THR A 87 -4.15 0.07 -1.66
CA THR A 87 -3.66 -0.16 -0.29
C THR A 87 -3.61 1.15 0.49
N GLY A 88 -3.39 1.09 1.80
CA GLY A 88 -3.18 2.30 2.60
C GLY A 88 -1.87 3.00 2.26
N GLY A 89 -0.76 2.27 2.28
CA GLY A 89 0.57 2.77 1.98
C GLY A 89 1.55 1.66 1.71
N ILE A 90 2.57 1.94 0.91
CA ILE A 90 3.64 0.98 0.60
C ILE A 90 4.68 0.92 1.71
N GLY A 91 5.44 -0.16 1.75
CA GLY A 91 6.72 -0.22 2.42
C GLY A 91 7.77 0.61 1.68
N GLY A 92 8.91 0.81 2.30
CA GLY A 92 9.99 1.63 1.76
C GLY A 92 11.30 1.39 2.49
N VAL A 93 12.16 2.40 2.49
CA VAL A 93 13.43 2.40 3.21
C VAL A 93 13.16 2.74 4.67
N HIS A 94 13.55 1.87 5.60
CA HIS A 94 13.44 2.16 7.04
C HIS A 94 14.48 3.19 7.47
N ARG A 95 14.15 3.97 8.50
CA ARG A 95 15.12 4.91 9.09
C ARG A 95 16.30 4.11 9.66
N GLY A 96 17.52 4.54 9.38
CA GLY A 96 18.74 3.80 9.73
C GLY A 96 19.07 2.63 8.77
N ALA A 97 18.45 2.57 7.60
CA ALA A 97 18.71 1.53 6.61
C ALA A 97 20.16 1.53 6.09
N GLU A 98 20.88 2.62 6.19
CA GLU A 98 22.32 2.71 5.88
C GLU A 98 23.17 1.77 6.75
N GLN A 99 22.66 1.32 7.88
CA GLN A 99 23.32 0.36 8.76
C GLN A 99 22.65 -1.02 8.75
N SER A 100 21.31 -1.05 8.67
CA SER A 100 20.51 -2.28 8.76
C SER A 100 20.21 -2.92 7.40
N PHE A 101 20.27 -2.14 6.31
CA PHE A 101 19.74 -2.49 4.98
C PHE A 101 18.25 -2.91 4.99
N ASP A 102 17.48 -2.44 5.99
CA ASP A 102 16.06 -2.76 6.09
C ASP A 102 15.27 -1.94 5.05
N ILE A 103 15.08 -2.55 3.88
CA ILE A 103 14.37 -2.01 2.73
C ILE A 103 13.26 -2.99 2.35
N SER A 104 12.05 -2.49 2.20
CA SER A 104 10.88 -3.30 1.86
C SER A 104 11.00 -3.91 0.46
N ALA A 105 10.63 -5.17 0.34
CA ALA A 105 10.49 -5.85 -0.94
C ALA A 105 9.43 -5.21 -1.87
N ASP A 106 8.53 -4.39 -1.32
CA ASP A 106 7.52 -3.67 -2.11
C ASP A 106 8.15 -2.82 -3.20
N LEU A 107 9.32 -2.21 -2.95
CA LEU A 107 10.01 -1.35 -3.92
C LEU A 107 10.50 -2.15 -5.14
N HIS A 108 11.09 -3.31 -4.89
CA HIS A 108 11.50 -4.21 -5.97
C HIS A 108 10.31 -4.81 -6.72
N GLU A 109 9.21 -5.10 -6.02
CA GLU A 109 8.01 -5.62 -6.66
C GLU A 109 7.38 -4.60 -7.60
N LEU A 110 7.31 -3.32 -7.18
CA LEU A 110 6.88 -2.22 -8.04
C LEU A 110 7.70 -2.12 -9.32
N ALA A 111 8.99 -2.45 -9.26
CA ALA A 111 9.91 -2.40 -10.40
C ALA A 111 9.73 -3.55 -11.41
N GLN A 112 9.11 -4.66 -11.02
CA GLN A 112 9.10 -5.88 -11.87
C GLN A 112 7.69 -6.41 -12.19
N THR A 113 6.67 -6.06 -11.40
CA THR A 113 5.32 -6.58 -11.56
C THR A 113 4.40 -5.49 -12.10
N PRO A 114 3.77 -5.68 -13.28
CA PRO A 114 3.04 -4.63 -14.00
C PRO A 114 1.64 -4.41 -13.39
N VAL A 115 1.60 -3.91 -12.16
CA VAL A 115 0.37 -3.55 -11.44
C VAL A 115 0.47 -2.10 -10.98
N THR A 116 -0.54 -1.29 -11.29
CA THR A 116 -0.67 0.08 -10.74
C THR A 116 -1.10 -0.02 -9.29
N VAL A 117 -0.30 0.54 -8.39
CA VAL A 117 -0.59 0.58 -6.95
C VAL A 117 -1.05 1.97 -6.57
N VAL A 118 -2.25 2.07 -5.96
CA VAL A 118 -2.80 3.32 -5.43
C VAL A 118 -2.68 3.29 -3.91
N ALA A 119 -1.95 4.26 -3.36
CA ALA A 119 -1.64 4.35 -1.92
C ALA A 119 -1.52 5.82 -1.49
N ALA A 120 -1.55 6.09 -0.20
CA ALA A 120 -1.24 7.43 0.33
C ALA A 120 0.29 7.71 0.38
N GLY A 121 1.04 7.13 -0.56
CA GLY A 121 2.49 7.13 -0.59
C GLY A 121 3.12 6.02 0.27
N ALA A 122 4.38 6.21 0.66
CA ALA A 122 5.04 5.35 1.64
C ALA A 122 4.52 5.64 3.05
N LYS A 123 4.51 4.63 3.92
CA LYS A 123 4.11 4.81 5.32
C LYS A 123 4.98 5.86 6.01
N ALA A 124 4.38 6.79 6.76
CA ALA A 124 5.07 7.94 7.36
C ALA A 124 6.18 7.59 8.36
N ILE A 125 6.19 6.34 8.86
CA ILE A 125 7.26 5.82 9.73
C ILE A 125 8.59 5.55 9.01
N LEU A 126 8.59 5.59 7.67
CA LEU A 126 9.72 5.29 6.80
C LEU A 126 10.55 6.55 6.50
N ASP A 127 11.71 6.35 5.90
CA ASP A 127 12.54 7.41 5.30
C ASP A 127 12.02 7.67 3.87
N ILE A 128 11.09 8.63 3.75
CA ILE A 128 10.42 8.91 2.48
C ILE A 128 11.40 9.41 1.42
N PRO A 129 12.34 10.34 1.69
CA PRO A 129 13.34 10.76 0.71
C PRO A 129 14.15 9.58 0.16
N LYS A 130 14.70 8.72 1.00
CA LYS A 130 15.45 7.53 0.55
C LYS A 130 14.57 6.53 -0.20
N THR A 131 13.31 6.43 0.17
CA THR A 131 12.34 5.59 -0.55
C THR A 131 12.13 6.08 -1.98
N LEU A 132 12.04 7.41 -2.19
CA LEU A 132 11.93 8.00 -3.52
C LEU A 132 13.19 7.74 -4.37
N GLU A 133 14.39 7.89 -3.79
CA GLU A 133 15.66 7.62 -4.47
C GLU A 133 15.77 6.16 -4.94
N VAL A 134 15.34 5.22 -4.10
CA VAL A 134 15.30 3.79 -4.48
C VAL A 134 14.29 3.55 -5.60
N LEU A 135 13.09 4.13 -5.53
CA LEU A 135 12.07 3.99 -6.58
C LEU A 135 12.54 4.58 -7.90
N GLU A 136 13.21 5.75 -7.87
CA GLU A 136 13.81 6.38 -9.06
C GLU A 136 14.88 5.47 -9.67
N THR A 137 15.81 4.99 -8.88
CA THR A 137 16.87 4.07 -9.32
C THR A 137 16.30 2.81 -9.96
N LEU A 138 15.20 2.30 -9.44
CA LEU A 138 14.49 1.13 -9.96
C LEU A 138 13.58 1.43 -11.16
N GLY A 139 13.46 2.71 -11.57
CA GLY A 139 12.64 3.13 -12.70
C GLY A 139 11.13 3.03 -12.44
N VAL A 140 10.71 3.13 -11.19
CA VAL A 140 9.29 3.11 -10.80
C VAL A 140 8.72 4.51 -10.84
N PRO A 141 7.72 4.81 -11.69
CA PRO A 141 7.05 6.11 -11.66
C PRO A 141 6.29 6.31 -10.35
N VAL A 142 6.53 7.45 -9.70
CA VAL A 142 5.77 7.93 -8.55
C VAL A 142 4.98 9.16 -8.97
N ILE A 143 3.66 9.01 -9.03
CA ILE A 143 2.73 10.01 -9.57
C ILE A 143 1.83 10.49 -8.43
N ALA A 144 1.92 11.75 -8.03
CA ALA A 144 0.94 12.33 -7.13
C ALA A 144 -0.34 12.66 -7.90
N PHE A 145 -1.48 12.30 -7.33
CA PHE A 145 -2.78 12.59 -7.92
C PHE A 145 -3.32 13.92 -7.42
N GLY A 146 -3.58 14.83 -8.36
CA GLY A 146 -4.26 16.09 -8.09
C GLY A 146 -3.42 17.16 -7.35
N GLN A 147 -2.11 16.98 -7.22
CA GLN A 147 -1.23 17.93 -6.52
C GLN A 147 0.25 17.76 -6.88
N ASP A 148 1.05 18.83 -6.70
CA ASP A 148 2.49 18.86 -6.97
C ASP A 148 3.36 18.37 -5.80
N SER A 149 2.80 18.23 -4.61
CA SER A 149 3.51 17.73 -3.43
C SER A 149 3.23 16.24 -3.20
N LEU A 150 4.23 15.51 -2.70
CA LEU A 150 4.04 14.11 -2.32
C LEU A 150 3.24 14.04 -1.02
N PRO A 151 2.16 13.21 -0.94
CA PRO A 151 1.48 12.96 0.33
C PRO A 151 2.39 12.18 1.29
N ALA A 152 2.21 12.40 2.59
CA ALA A 152 2.95 11.76 3.65
C ALA A 152 2.05 10.87 4.52
N PHE A 153 1.34 9.94 3.89
CA PHE A 153 0.45 8.96 4.50
C PHE A 153 -0.72 9.60 5.26
N TRP A 154 -0.55 9.95 6.55
CA TRP A 154 -1.58 10.63 7.34
C TRP A 154 -1.74 12.12 7.02
N SER A 155 -0.80 12.72 6.31
CA SER A 155 -0.82 14.12 5.91
C SER A 155 -1.02 14.22 4.40
N ALA A 156 -1.93 15.09 3.97
CA ALA A 156 -2.25 15.25 2.56
C ALA A 156 -1.08 15.81 1.75
N THR A 157 -0.24 16.62 2.38
CA THR A 157 0.93 17.23 1.74
C THR A 157 2.20 17.02 2.57
N SER A 158 3.35 17.13 1.92
CA SER A 158 4.67 17.19 2.56
C SER A 158 5.52 18.27 1.91
N ALA A 159 6.72 18.51 2.45
CA ALA A 159 7.71 19.41 1.85
C ALA A 159 8.39 18.81 0.60
N LEU A 160 8.13 17.54 0.27
CA LEU A 160 8.74 16.86 -0.86
C LEU A 160 7.90 17.11 -2.13
N PRO A 161 8.52 17.56 -3.23
CA PRO A 161 7.85 17.63 -4.51
C PRO A 161 7.52 16.22 -5.01
N ALA A 162 6.42 16.08 -5.71
CA ALA A 162 6.10 14.84 -6.40
C ALA A 162 7.02 14.68 -7.64
N PRO A 163 7.60 13.49 -7.88
CA PRO A 163 8.36 13.23 -9.09
C PRO A 163 7.53 13.43 -10.37
N LEU A 164 6.29 13.01 -10.37
CA LEU A 164 5.31 13.20 -11.43
C LEU A 164 3.96 13.62 -10.85
N HIS A 165 3.16 14.35 -11.66
CA HIS A 165 1.83 14.80 -11.29
C HIS A 165 0.83 14.45 -12.41
N MET A 166 -0.33 13.96 -12.04
CA MET A 166 -1.48 13.73 -12.95
C MET A 166 -2.80 14.03 -12.23
N ASP A 167 -3.72 14.69 -12.94
CA ASP A 167 -5.05 15.05 -12.43
C ASP A 167 -6.18 14.16 -12.98
N ASP A 168 -5.87 13.36 -14.01
CA ASP A 168 -6.85 12.62 -14.78
C ASP A 168 -6.59 11.11 -14.73
N VAL A 169 -7.60 10.35 -14.31
CA VAL A 169 -7.53 8.88 -14.26
C VAL A 169 -7.27 8.24 -15.61
N ALA A 170 -7.75 8.85 -16.69
CA ALA A 170 -7.50 8.35 -18.04
C ALA A 170 -6.02 8.52 -18.44
N GLN A 171 -5.33 9.56 -17.95
CA GLN A 171 -3.88 9.72 -18.14
C GLN A 171 -3.10 8.64 -17.39
N ILE A 172 -3.49 8.35 -16.14
CA ILE A 172 -2.87 7.28 -15.35
C ILE A 172 -3.04 5.92 -16.05
N ALA A 173 -4.24 5.63 -16.55
CA ALA A 173 -4.53 4.41 -17.31
C ALA A 173 -3.69 4.33 -18.58
N ARG A 174 -3.56 5.43 -19.34
CA ARG A 174 -2.68 5.49 -20.51
C ARG A 174 -1.22 5.28 -20.15
N ALA A 175 -0.73 5.87 -19.06
CA ALA A 175 0.65 5.69 -18.59
C ALA A 175 0.95 4.22 -18.28
N HIS A 176 0.04 3.51 -17.59
CA HIS A 176 0.15 2.07 -17.35
C HIS A 176 0.30 1.29 -18.67
N ARG A 177 -0.54 1.57 -19.66
CA ARG A 177 -0.49 0.88 -20.97
C ARG A 177 0.76 1.21 -21.78
N MET A 178 1.21 2.47 -21.72
CA MET A 178 2.44 2.89 -22.43
C MET A 178 3.67 2.18 -21.85
N ARG A 179 3.73 1.91 -20.57
CA ARG A 179 4.81 1.09 -20.00
C ARG A 179 4.85 -0.30 -20.63
N GLY A 180 3.70 -0.96 -20.76
CA GLY A 180 3.60 -2.25 -21.43
C GLY A 180 3.99 -2.18 -22.91
N ALA A 181 3.52 -1.16 -23.63
CA ALA A 181 3.85 -0.96 -25.04
C ALA A 181 5.35 -0.68 -25.28
N LEU A 182 6.01 -0.04 -24.32
CA LEU A 182 7.46 0.21 -24.34
C LEU A 182 8.29 -0.99 -23.86
N GLY A 183 7.63 -2.07 -23.39
CA GLY A 183 8.31 -3.23 -22.83
C GLY A 183 9.01 -2.93 -21.50
N LEU A 184 8.63 -1.85 -20.81
CA LEU A 184 9.17 -1.51 -19.50
C LEU A 184 8.55 -2.43 -18.44
N PRO A 185 9.37 -3.13 -17.64
CA PRO A 185 8.85 -3.97 -16.56
C PRO A 185 8.25 -3.12 -15.43
N GLY A 186 7.50 -3.78 -14.57
CA GLY A 186 6.96 -3.19 -13.36
C GLY A 186 5.73 -2.31 -13.57
N GLY A 187 5.20 -1.88 -12.44
CA GLY A 187 4.04 -1.03 -12.32
C GLY A 187 4.38 0.44 -12.14
N GLN A 188 3.46 1.15 -11.51
CA GLN A 188 3.59 2.55 -11.12
C GLN A 188 2.91 2.76 -9.76
N LEU A 189 3.40 3.72 -8.99
CA LEU A 189 2.82 4.14 -7.72
C LEU A 189 2.03 5.42 -7.92
N ILE A 190 0.74 5.36 -7.60
CA ILE A 190 -0.12 6.54 -7.54
C ILE A 190 -0.23 6.96 -6.08
N ALA A 191 0.38 8.09 -5.75
CA ALA A 191 0.33 8.69 -4.42
C ALA A 191 -0.91 9.57 -4.32
N ASN A 192 -1.95 9.06 -3.68
CA ASN A 192 -3.24 9.71 -3.51
C ASN A 192 -3.33 10.32 -2.11
N PRO A 193 -3.50 11.64 -1.94
CA PRO A 193 -3.54 12.26 -0.63
C PRO A 193 -4.72 11.78 0.20
N VAL A 194 -4.51 11.67 1.52
CA VAL A 194 -5.61 11.47 2.48
C VAL A 194 -6.62 12.62 2.34
N PRO A 195 -7.93 12.37 2.47
CA PRO A 195 -8.92 13.45 2.44
C PRO A 195 -8.59 14.52 3.50
N LYS A 196 -8.64 15.79 3.13
CA LYS A 196 -8.22 16.91 4.00
C LYS A 196 -8.99 16.97 5.32
N ALA A 197 -10.24 16.51 5.33
CA ALA A 197 -11.05 16.45 6.55
C ALA A 197 -10.56 15.41 7.57
N ASP A 198 -9.82 14.40 7.10
CA ASP A 198 -9.35 13.26 7.88
C ASP A 198 -7.83 13.28 8.10
N GLU A 199 -7.13 14.28 7.55
CA GLU A 199 -5.68 14.37 7.69
C GLU A 199 -5.26 14.70 9.12
N ILE A 200 -4.07 14.22 9.48
CA ILE A 200 -3.33 14.70 10.66
C ILE A 200 -2.14 15.47 10.09
N PRO A 201 -2.02 16.79 10.39
CA PRO A 201 -0.94 17.60 9.83
C PRO A 201 0.45 17.03 10.14
N GLN A 202 1.38 17.14 9.19
CA GLN A 202 2.74 16.60 9.36
C GLN A 202 3.43 17.17 10.60
N SER A 203 3.23 18.46 10.89
CA SER A 203 3.78 19.11 12.10
C SER A 203 3.30 18.50 13.41
N GLU A 204 2.13 17.87 13.42
CA GLU A 204 1.60 17.13 14.57
C GLU A 204 2.12 15.68 14.58
N MET A 205 2.21 15.04 13.41
CA MET A 205 2.64 13.65 13.29
C MET A 205 4.14 13.45 13.52
N ASP A 206 4.99 14.36 13.07
CA ASP A 206 6.45 14.20 13.14
C ASP A 206 6.96 13.95 14.57
N PRO A 207 6.56 14.71 15.61
CA PRO A 207 6.98 14.42 17.00
C PRO A 207 6.44 13.08 17.52
N ILE A 208 5.22 12.69 17.14
CA ILE A 208 4.61 11.42 17.53
C ILE A 208 5.37 10.25 16.92
N ILE A 209 5.72 10.34 15.63
CA ILE A 209 6.50 9.32 14.94
C ILE A 209 7.91 9.23 15.54
N ALA A 210 8.55 10.37 15.82
CA ALA A 210 9.87 10.40 16.44
C ALA A 210 9.87 9.73 17.82
N GLN A 211 8.86 9.98 18.64
CA GLN A 211 8.69 9.32 19.95
C GLN A 211 8.52 7.80 19.77
N ALA A 212 7.63 7.35 18.89
CA ALA A 212 7.39 5.92 18.68
C ALA A 212 8.65 5.20 18.17
N LEU A 213 9.44 5.82 17.30
CA LEU A 213 10.73 5.29 16.81
C LEU A 213 11.75 5.16 17.94
N SER A 214 11.90 6.18 18.78
CA SER A 214 12.80 6.15 19.94
C SER A 214 12.42 5.04 20.92
N GLU A 215 11.12 4.85 21.17
CA GLU A 215 10.64 3.78 22.04
C GLU A 215 10.87 2.38 21.42
N ALA A 216 10.74 2.23 20.09
CA ALA A 216 11.05 0.98 19.41
C ALA A 216 12.53 0.61 19.52
N GLU A 217 13.42 1.59 19.33
CA GLU A 217 14.86 1.44 19.48
C GLU A 217 15.23 1.04 20.92
N ALA A 218 14.71 1.76 21.91
CA ALA A 218 14.94 1.48 23.32
C ALA A 218 14.50 0.06 23.74
N LYS A 219 13.47 -0.49 23.08
CA LYS A 219 12.96 -1.85 23.31
C LYS A 219 13.63 -2.91 22.43
N GLY A 220 14.56 -2.54 21.56
CA GLY A 220 15.25 -3.46 20.65
C GLY A 220 14.33 -4.12 19.62
N ILE A 221 13.24 -3.44 19.21
CA ILE A 221 12.30 -3.97 18.20
C ILE A 221 12.94 -3.95 16.82
N GLN A 222 12.98 -5.09 16.12
CA GLN A 222 13.67 -5.22 14.84
C GLN A 222 12.85 -6.02 13.81
N GLY A 223 13.18 -5.88 12.51
CA GLY A 223 12.65 -6.66 11.41
C GLY A 223 11.13 -6.57 11.27
N LYS A 224 10.46 -7.70 11.05
CA LYS A 224 9.01 -7.76 10.78
C LYS A 224 8.14 -7.19 11.92
N ALA A 225 8.67 -7.05 13.15
CA ALA A 225 7.96 -6.54 14.32
C ALA A 225 7.92 -5.00 14.38
N VAL A 226 8.79 -4.28 13.67
CA VAL A 226 8.92 -2.81 13.73
C VAL A 226 7.61 -2.13 13.33
N THR A 227 7.09 -2.42 12.14
CA THR A 227 5.88 -1.77 11.62
C THR A 227 4.66 -1.99 12.52
N PRO A 228 4.31 -3.20 12.97
CA PRO A 228 3.20 -3.41 13.90
C PRO A 228 3.36 -2.65 15.21
N PHE A 229 4.56 -2.65 15.79
CA PHE A 229 4.84 -1.92 17.02
C PHE A 229 4.61 -0.40 16.83
N LEU A 230 5.21 0.18 15.78
CA LEU A 230 5.09 1.62 15.51
C LEU A 230 3.64 2.05 15.28
N LEU A 231 2.90 1.29 14.48
CA LEU A 231 1.48 1.60 14.21
C LEU A 231 0.64 1.50 15.49
N GLY A 232 0.86 0.49 16.33
CA GLY A 232 0.19 0.36 17.63
C GLY A 232 0.52 1.52 18.57
N ARG A 233 1.80 1.90 18.66
CA ARG A 233 2.21 3.00 19.51
C ARG A 233 1.69 4.37 19.04
N ILE A 234 1.71 4.61 17.73
CA ILE A 234 1.15 5.82 17.14
C ILE A 234 -0.37 5.87 17.36
N PHE A 235 -1.08 4.74 17.28
CA PHE A 235 -2.49 4.66 17.62
C PHE A 235 -2.77 5.14 19.06
N GLU A 236 -1.97 4.68 20.02
CA GLU A 236 -2.10 5.12 21.43
C GLU A 236 -1.80 6.63 21.57
N LEU A 237 -0.70 7.10 20.99
CA LEU A 237 -0.26 8.51 21.08
C LEU A 237 -1.21 9.49 20.40
N THR A 238 -1.97 9.03 19.40
CA THR A 238 -2.98 9.83 18.69
C THR A 238 -4.40 9.63 19.20
N GLU A 239 -4.58 8.89 20.29
CA GLU A 239 -5.90 8.56 20.85
C GLU A 239 -6.84 7.96 19.80
N GLY A 240 -6.30 7.10 18.91
CA GLY A 240 -7.03 6.42 17.85
C GLY A 240 -7.21 7.22 16.56
N ARG A 241 -6.87 8.50 16.50
CA ARG A 241 -7.04 9.34 15.28
C ARG A 241 -6.26 8.80 14.08
N SER A 242 -5.08 8.23 14.31
CA SER A 242 -4.29 7.62 13.23
C SER A 242 -5.01 6.46 12.55
N LEU A 243 -5.83 5.70 13.27
CA LEU A 243 -6.63 4.63 12.70
C LEU A 243 -7.81 5.19 11.87
N THR A 244 -8.48 6.24 12.37
CA THR A 244 -9.56 6.92 11.63
C THR A 244 -9.03 7.47 10.30
N ALA A 245 -7.90 8.17 10.33
CA ALA A 245 -7.24 8.67 9.13
C ALA A 245 -6.81 7.52 8.19
N ASN A 246 -6.34 6.39 8.74
CA ASN A 246 -5.94 5.22 7.96
C ASN A 246 -7.14 4.57 7.23
N ILE A 247 -8.29 4.49 7.88
CA ILE A 247 -9.53 4.02 7.24
C ILE A 247 -9.97 4.99 6.13
N ALA A 248 -9.90 6.28 6.38
CA ALA A 248 -10.27 7.30 5.38
C ALA A 248 -9.36 7.24 4.15
N LEU A 249 -8.03 7.17 4.33
CA LEU A 249 -7.09 7.13 3.21
C LEU A 249 -7.22 5.84 2.39
N VAL A 250 -7.38 4.67 3.00
CA VAL A 250 -7.52 3.43 2.23
C VAL A 250 -8.82 3.39 1.43
N ARG A 251 -9.92 3.92 1.97
CA ARG A 251 -11.17 4.07 1.24
C ARG A 251 -11.05 5.05 0.08
N ASN A 252 -10.36 6.17 0.27
CA ASN A 252 -10.08 7.13 -0.79
C ASN A 252 -9.22 6.51 -1.90
N ASN A 253 -8.20 5.75 -1.54
CA ASN A 253 -7.35 5.01 -2.49
C ASN A 253 -8.15 3.97 -3.27
N ALA A 254 -9.07 3.27 -2.62
CA ALA A 254 -9.93 2.28 -3.26
C ALA A 254 -10.86 2.89 -4.32
N ARG A 255 -11.43 4.07 -4.04
CA ARG A 255 -12.26 4.81 -4.99
C ARG A 255 -11.47 5.21 -6.24
N LEU A 256 -10.29 5.81 -6.04
CA LEU A 256 -9.41 6.18 -7.15
C LEU A 256 -8.95 4.96 -7.94
N ALA A 257 -8.56 3.87 -7.27
CA ALA A 257 -8.15 2.63 -7.92
C ALA A 257 -9.27 2.02 -8.78
N ALA A 258 -10.51 2.05 -8.30
CA ALA A 258 -11.66 1.59 -9.07
C ALA A 258 -11.87 2.43 -10.34
N GLN A 259 -11.77 3.76 -10.25
CA GLN A 259 -11.87 4.66 -11.39
C GLN A 259 -10.75 4.40 -12.43
N ILE A 260 -9.51 4.17 -11.97
CA ILE A 260 -8.38 3.83 -12.85
C ILE A 260 -8.62 2.47 -13.52
N ALA A 261 -9.14 1.48 -12.78
CA ALA A 261 -9.45 0.16 -13.33
C ALA A 261 -10.52 0.23 -14.42
N CYS A 262 -11.58 1.01 -14.22
CA CYS A 262 -12.62 1.26 -15.24
C CYS A 262 -12.02 1.94 -16.47
N ALA A 263 -11.21 3.00 -16.30
CA ALA A 263 -10.55 3.68 -17.42
C ALA A 263 -9.59 2.76 -18.19
N LEU A 264 -8.94 1.80 -17.54
CA LEU A 264 -8.12 0.78 -18.21
C LEU A 264 -8.99 -0.17 -19.03
N ALA A 265 -10.14 -0.60 -18.53
CA ALA A 265 -11.05 -1.51 -19.22
C ALA A 265 -11.68 -0.85 -20.47
N GLU A 266 -12.13 0.40 -20.36
CA GLU A 266 -12.71 1.17 -21.47
C GLU A 266 -11.72 1.39 -22.63
N GLN A 267 -10.45 1.56 -22.33
CA GLN A 267 -9.41 1.75 -23.34
C GLN A 267 -8.99 0.45 -24.03
N THR A 268 -9.46 -0.72 -23.59
CA THR A 268 -9.16 -2.04 -24.16
C THR A 268 -10.28 -2.53 -25.09
N ALA A 269 -11.44 -1.90 -25.02
CA ALA A 269 -12.59 -2.15 -25.89
C ALA A 269 -12.53 -1.30 -27.17
#